data_0e1ccb09ef85a02c7ccdc04cf96dbef9
#
_entry.id   0e1ccb09ef85a02c7ccdc04cf96dbef9
#
_cell.length_a   1.000
_cell.length_b   1.000
_cell.length_c   1.000
_cell.angle_alpha   90.00
_cell.angle_beta   90.00
_cell.angle_gamma   90.00
#
_symmetry.space_group_name_H-M   'P 1'
#
loop_
_entity.id
_entity.type
_entity.pdbx_description
1 polymer ?
#
loop_
_entity_poly.entity_id
_entity_poly.type
_entity_poly.pdbx_seq_one_letter_code
_entity_poly.pdbx_strand_id
1 'polypeptide(L)'
;MELIAGIMLDVFFFARFIYLKTHFYKTKGIANGNANQYSSEFIYGNKGHNYVCSVKKNIFSMYHERESVYTICVKKDNPYNGVMGNEQTIYMILGIMWFVFDVLYITILVLDGLN
;
A
#
# COMPACT_ATOMS: atom_id res chain seq x y z
N MET A 1 24.91 2.43 -12.32
CA MET A 1 24.42 2.80 -10.96
C MET A 1 22.92 3.06 -10.94
N GLU A 2 22.41 3.87 -11.87
CA GLU A 2 20.98 4.22 -11.95
C GLU A 2 20.11 3.00 -12.22
N LEU A 3 20.55 2.11 -13.10
CA LEU A 3 19.81 0.87 -13.41
C LEU A 3 19.71 -0.03 -12.18
N ILE A 4 20.80 -0.17 -11.43
CA ILE A 4 20.81 -0.97 -10.20
C ILE A 4 19.85 -0.37 -9.18
N ALA A 5 19.86 0.95 -8.99
CA ALA A 5 18.94 1.63 -8.08
C ALA A 5 17.48 1.42 -8.51
N GLY A 6 17.20 1.52 -9.81
CA GLY A 6 15.85 1.28 -10.35
C GLY A 6 15.38 -0.14 -10.10
N ILE A 7 16.24 -1.14 -10.33
CA ILE A 7 15.92 -2.54 -10.07
C ILE A 7 15.67 -2.78 -8.57
N MET A 8 16.47 -2.19 -7.70
CA MET A 8 16.28 -2.31 -6.26
C MET A 8 14.96 -1.70 -5.81
N LEU A 9 14.56 -0.56 -6.37
CA LEU A 9 13.27 0.05 -6.09
C LEU A 9 12.11 -0.83 -6.55
N ASP A 10 12.21 -1.43 -7.75
CA ASP A 10 11.21 -2.37 -8.24
C ASP A 10 11.05 -3.56 -7.32
N VAL A 11 12.16 -4.17 -6.91
CA VAL A 11 12.14 -5.30 -5.96
C VAL A 11 11.46 -4.88 -4.66
N PHE A 12 11.79 -3.69 -4.15
CA PHE A 12 11.17 -3.17 -2.92
C PHE A 12 9.66 -3.00 -3.08
N PHE A 13 9.22 -2.35 -4.16
CA PHE A 13 7.80 -2.08 -4.37
C PHE A 13 7.00 -3.38 -4.57
N PHE A 14 7.50 -4.32 -5.37
CA PHE A 14 6.81 -5.60 -5.58
C PHE A 14 6.84 -6.47 -4.32
N ALA A 15 7.95 -6.47 -3.58
CA ALA A 15 8.04 -7.19 -2.32
C ALA A 15 7.02 -6.65 -1.30
N ARG A 16 6.88 -5.33 -1.22
CA ARG A 16 5.90 -4.70 -0.35
C ARG A 16 4.47 -5.02 -0.77
N PHE A 17 4.20 -5.00 -2.08
CA PHE A 17 2.90 -5.39 -2.63
C PHE A 17 2.53 -6.82 -2.24
N ILE A 18 3.47 -7.77 -2.44
CA ILE A 18 3.25 -9.17 -2.09
C ILE A 18 3.06 -9.34 -0.57
N TYR A 19 3.86 -8.63 0.23
CA TYR A 19 3.73 -8.66 1.69
C TYR A 19 2.32 -8.21 2.11
N LEU A 20 1.85 -7.09 1.58
CA LEU A 20 0.51 -6.60 1.90
C LEU A 20 -0.58 -7.56 1.44
N LYS A 21 -0.41 -8.18 0.27
CA LYS A 21 -1.38 -9.14 -0.26
C LYS A 21 -1.46 -10.41 0.58
N THR A 22 -0.33 -10.89 1.11
CA THR A 22 -0.26 -12.16 1.83
C THR A 22 -0.49 -12.04 3.33
N HIS A 23 -0.11 -10.92 3.95
CA HIS A 23 -0.18 -10.72 5.41
C HIS A 23 -1.36 -9.89 5.87
N PHE A 24 -2.08 -9.26 4.94
CA PHE A 24 -3.24 -8.43 5.22
C PHE A 24 -4.45 -8.93 4.44
N TYR A 25 -5.64 -8.65 4.93
CA TYR A 25 -6.87 -8.88 4.18
C TYR A 25 -7.67 -7.58 4.11
N LYS A 26 -8.44 -7.40 3.03
CA LYS A 26 -9.27 -6.22 2.84
C LYS A 26 -10.62 -6.42 3.53
N THR A 27 -11.09 -5.37 4.20
CA THR A 27 -12.41 -5.34 4.81
C THR A 27 -12.94 -3.91 4.80
N LYS A 28 -14.21 -3.75 5.16
CA LYS A 28 -14.81 -2.43 5.30
C LYS A 28 -14.76 -2.00 6.75
N GLY A 29 -14.24 -0.81 7.00
CA GLY A 29 -14.18 -0.22 8.33
C GLY A 29 -14.91 1.10 8.37
N ILE A 30 -15.48 1.42 9.52
CA ILE A 30 -16.17 2.69 9.77
C ILE A 30 -15.26 3.58 10.61
N ALA A 31 -14.94 4.78 10.09
CA ALA A 31 -14.12 5.74 10.83
C ALA A 31 -14.87 6.21 12.08
N ASN A 32 -14.22 6.11 13.25
CA ASN A 32 -14.86 6.48 14.53
C ASN A 32 -14.56 7.89 14.97
N GLY A 33 -13.84 8.66 14.17
CA GLY A 33 -13.50 10.04 14.47
C GLY A 33 -12.22 10.23 15.28
N ASN A 34 -11.65 9.16 15.80
CA ASN A 34 -10.36 9.20 16.48
C ASN A 34 -9.24 9.10 15.45
N ALA A 35 -8.47 10.17 15.31
CA ALA A 35 -7.39 10.21 14.34
C ALA A 35 -6.28 11.11 14.85
N ASN A 36 -5.06 10.78 14.50
CA ASN A 36 -3.91 11.65 14.71
C ASN A 36 -3.25 11.95 13.36
N GLN A 37 -2.07 12.56 13.40
CA GLN A 37 -1.35 12.96 12.20
C GLN A 37 -0.99 11.76 11.30
N TYR A 38 -0.79 10.58 11.89
CA TYR A 38 -0.23 9.42 11.19
C TYR A 38 -1.23 8.28 10.99
N SER A 39 -2.30 8.23 11.77
CA SER A 39 -3.25 7.11 11.73
C SER A 39 -4.67 7.55 12.06
N SER A 40 -5.62 6.73 11.63
CA SER A 40 -7.04 6.85 11.98
C SER A 40 -7.53 5.54 12.55
N GLU A 41 -8.51 5.60 13.45
CA GLU A 41 -9.14 4.39 13.98
C GLU A 41 -10.39 4.05 13.17
N PHE A 42 -10.53 2.76 12.89
CA PHE A 42 -11.70 2.21 12.19
C PHE A 42 -12.29 1.07 13.00
N ILE A 43 -13.61 0.96 12.97
CA ILE A 43 -14.33 -0.16 13.57
C ILE A 43 -14.75 -1.10 12.44
N TYR A 44 -14.41 -2.38 12.57
CA TYR A 44 -14.82 -3.38 11.59
C TYR A 44 -15.24 -4.67 12.29
N GLY A 45 -16.07 -5.47 11.62
CA GLY A 45 -16.52 -6.75 12.13
C GLY A 45 -15.76 -7.92 11.51
N ASN A 46 -15.43 -8.93 12.32
CA ASN A 46 -14.80 -10.17 11.87
C ASN A 46 -15.29 -11.31 12.75
N LYS A 47 -15.87 -12.34 12.14
CA LYS A 47 -16.34 -13.56 12.81
C LYS A 47 -17.28 -13.25 14.00
N GLY A 48 -18.17 -12.27 13.83
CA GLY A 48 -19.14 -11.89 14.86
C GLY A 48 -18.60 -10.97 15.94
N HIS A 49 -17.34 -10.57 15.86
CA HIS A 49 -16.71 -9.63 16.79
C HIS A 49 -16.41 -8.32 16.11
N ASN A 50 -16.51 -7.21 16.85
CA ASN A 50 -16.14 -5.89 16.39
C ASN A 50 -14.78 -5.52 16.95
N TYR A 51 -13.90 -5.02 16.07
CA TYR A 51 -12.54 -4.61 16.43
C TYR A 51 -12.34 -3.14 16.11
N VAL A 52 -11.53 -2.47 16.92
CA VAL A 52 -11.05 -1.12 16.66
C VAL A 52 -9.61 -1.24 16.14
N CYS A 53 -9.41 -0.86 14.88
CA CYS A 53 -8.14 -0.99 14.20
C CYS A 53 -7.49 0.37 14.01
N SER A 54 -6.21 0.50 14.37
CA SER A 54 -5.42 1.69 14.05
C SER A 54 -4.83 1.53 12.65
N VAL A 55 -5.25 2.37 11.73
CA VAL A 55 -4.89 2.29 10.31
C VAL A 55 -3.95 3.44 9.97
N LYS A 56 -2.78 3.12 9.41
CA LYS A 56 -1.82 4.13 8.99
C LYS A 56 -2.35 4.92 7.81
N LYS A 57 -2.23 6.25 7.89
CA LYS A 57 -2.55 7.15 6.78
C LYS A 57 -1.44 7.12 5.73
N ASN A 58 -1.79 7.42 4.48
CA ASN A 58 -0.83 7.64 3.42
C ASN A 58 -1.17 8.94 2.68
N ILE A 59 -0.32 9.35 1.73
CA ILE A 59 -0.48 10.64 1.04
C ILE A 59 -1.76 10.71 0.19
N PHE A 60 -2.34 9.56 -0.15
CA PHE A 60 -3.58 9.48 -0.95
C PHE A 60 -4.81 9.29 -0.09
N SER A 61 -4.66 9.19 1.24
CA SER A 61 -5.76 8.97 2.16
C SER A 61 -5.43 9.56 3.52
N MET A 62 -5.30 10.90 3.56
CA MET A 62 -4.95 11.64 4.77
C MET A 62 -6.15 12.04 5.61
N TYR A 63 -7.32 12.18 4.98
CA TYR A 63 -8.54 12.63 5.65
C TYR A 63 -9.57 11.51 5.63
N HIS A 64 -10.17 11.24 6.79
CA HIS A 64 -11.25 10.27 6.93
C HIS A 64 -12.42 10.92 7.66
N GLU A 65 -13.58 10.95 7.00
CA GLU A 65 -14.78 11.50 7.57
C GLU A 65 -15.38 10.53 8.59
N ARG A 66 -15.76 11.05 9.76
CA ARG A 66 -16.35 10.25 10.82
C ARG A 66 -17.62 9.56 10.32
N GLU A 67 -17.80 8.30 10.73
CA GLU A 67 -18.95 7.45 10.40
C GLU A 67 -19.04 7.05 8.93
N SER A 68 -18.08 7.45 8.11
CA SER A 68 -17.98 7.00 6.72
C SER A 68 -17.28 5.65 6.62
N VAL A 69 -17.65 4.87 5.62
CA VAL A 69 -17.10 3.54 5.39
C VAL A 69 -15.93 3.62 4.41
N TYR A 70 -14.81 3.01 4.79
CA TYR A 70 -13.61 2.95 3.96
C TYR A 70 -13.14 1.51 3.83
N THR A 71 -12.49 1.19 2.71
CA THR A 71 -11.79 -0.09 2.58
C THR A 71 -10.46 0.01 3.29
N ILE A 72 -10.21 -0.94 4.20
CA ILE A 72 -8.96 -1.01 4.95
C ILE A 72 -8.35 -2.40 4.80
N CYS A 73 -7.04 -2.50 4.98
CA CYS A 73 -6.32 -3.78 5.04
C CYS A 73 -5.89 -4.02 6.48
N VAL A 74 -6.33 -5.13 7.04
CA VAL A 74 -6.05 -5.50 8.43
C VAL A 74 -5.04 -6.63 8.44
N LYS A 75 -4.05 -6.53 9.33
CA LYS A 75 -3.02 -7.56 9.48
C LYS A 75 -3.64 -8.86 10.00
N LYS A 76 -3.36 -9.98 9.33
CA LYS A 76 -3.99 -11.28 9.64
C LYS A 76 -3.70 -11.77 11.04
N ASP A 77 -2.51 -11.50 11.57
CA ASP A 77 -2.11 -11.94 12.90
C ASP A 77 -2.29 -10.86 13.98
N ASN A 78 -2.76 -9.66 13.62
CA ASN A 78 -3.00 -8.58 14.57
C ASN A 78 -4.19 -7.74 14.13
N PRO A 79 -5.40 -8.01 14.65
CA PRO A 79 -6.62 -7.33 14.22
C PRO A 79 -6.68 -5.85 14.60
N TYR A 80 -5.74 -5.37 15.41
CA TYR A 80 -5.72 -3.98 15.85
C TYR A 80 -4.83 -3.08 15.02
N ASN A 81 -4.11 -3.63 14.05
CA ASN A 81 -3.22 -2.89 13.15
C ASN A 81 -3.60 -3.10 11.70
N GLY A 82 -3.50 -2.03 10.91
CA GLY A 82 -3.82 -2.10 9.51
C GLY A 82 -3.27 -0.92 8.71
N VAL A 83 -3.53 -0.95 7.43
CA VAL A 83 -3.21 0.13 6.50
C VAL A 83 -4.43 0.42 5.64
N MET A 84 -4.42 1.55 4.94
CA MET A 84 -5.52 1.87 4.03
C MET A 84 -5.61 0.86 2.89
N GLY A 85 -6.83 0.62 2.40
CA GLY A 85 -7.07 -0.36 1.34
C GLY A 85 -6.37 -0.04 0.03
N ASN A 86 -6.05 1.23 -0.21
CA ASN A 86 -5.33 1.65 -1.42
C ASN A 86 -3.80 1.46 -1.33
N GLU A 87 -3.27 1.09 -0.17
CA GLU A 87 -1.82 0.92 0.04
C GLU A 87 -1.24 -0.11 -0.91
N GLN A 88 -1.88 -1.27 -1.01
CA GLN A 88 -1.48 -2.35 -1.91
C GLN A 88 -1.46 -1.89 -3.38
N THR A 89 -2.50 -1.17 -3.80
CA THR A 89 -2.60 -0.64 -5.16
C THR A 89 -1.51 0.40 -5.43
N ILE A 90 -1.18 1.24 -4.46
CA ILE A 90 -0.12 2.24 -4.58
C ILE A 90 1.21 1.56 -4.89
N TYR A 91 1.59 0.53 -4.12
CA TYR A 91 2.85 -0.17 -4.35
C TYR A 91 2.87 -0.91 -5.69
N MET A 92 1.74 -1.48 -6.11
CA MET A 92 1.63 -2.10 -7.43
C MET A 92 1.87 -1.08 -8.56
N ILE A 93 1.23 0.08 -8.48
CA ILE A 93 1.38 1.14 -9.49
C ILE A 93 2.82 1.65 -9.53
N LEU A 94 3.42 1.90 -8.36
CA LEU A 94 4.81 2.37 -8.29
C LEU A 94 5.77 1.33 -8.87
N GLY A 95 5.55 0.05 -8.57
CA GLY A 95 6.38 -1.02 -9.13
C GLY A 95 6.28 -1.09 -10.66
N ILE A 96 5.07 -0.99 -11.21
CA ILE A 96 4.86 -1.01 -12.65
C ILE A 96 5.52 0.19 -13.31
N MET A 97 5.38 1.39 -12.74
CA MET A 97 6.00 2.61 -13.26
C MET A 97 7.52 2.47 -13.33
N TRP A 98 8.15 2.03 -12.25
CA TRP A 98 9.60 1.86 -12.23
C TRP A 98 10.07 0.76 -13.16
N PHE A 99 9.30 -0.32 -13.30
CA PHE A 99 9.60 -1.38 -14.25
C PHE A 99 9.61 -0.85 -15.68
N VAL A 100 8.63 -0.03 -16.06
CA VAL A 100 8.57 0.60 -17.39
C VAL A 100 9.79 1.50 -17.61
N PHE A 101 10.16 2.31 -16.62
CA PHE A 101 11.35 3.16 -16.72
C PHE A 101 12.62 2.33 -16.89
N ASP A 102 12.76 1.21 -16.17
CA ASP A 102 13.91 0.31 -16.31
C ASP A 102 14.00 -0.27 -17.71
N VAL A 103 12.88 -0.70 -18.28
CA VAL A 103 12.82 -1.26 -19.65
C VAL A 103 13.21 -0.20 -20.67
N LEU A 104 12.70 1.03 -20.53
CA LEU A 104 13.05 2.14 -21.41
C LEU A 104 14.54 2.49 -21.32
N TYR A 105 15.09 2.51 -20.11
CA TYR A 105 16.49 2.79 -19.89
C TYR A 105 17.39 1.75 -20.55
N ILE A 106 17.07 0.46 -20.37
CA ILE A 106 17.81 -0.64 -21.00
C ILE A 106 17.71 -0.53 -22.54
N THR A 107 16.54 -0.22 -23.07
CA THR A 107 16.33 -0.07 -24.51
C THR A 107 17.21 1.05 -25.07
N ILE A 108 17.27 2.19 -24.39
CA ILE A 108 18.11 3.31 -24.79
C ILE A 108 19.60 2.91 -24.78
N LEU A 109 20.04 2.21 -23.74
CA LEU A 109 21.44 1.75 -23.64
C LEU A 109 21.80 0.78 -24.77
N VAL A 110 20.89 -0.14 -25.10
CA VAL A 110 21.10 -1.09 -26.20
C VAL A 110 21.18 -0.38 -27.54
N LEU A 111 20.27 0.57 -27.79
CA LEU A 111 20.27 1.34 -29.04
C LEU A 111 21.54 2.21 -29.16
N ASP A 112 21.99 2.83 -28.08
CA ASP A 112 23.24 3.60 -28.08
C ASP A 112 24.46 2.70 -28.35
N GLY A 113 24.43 1.47 -27.81
CA GLY A 113 25.50 0.51 -28.03
C GLY A 113 25.56 -0.06 -29.45
N LEU A 114 24.44 0.03 -30.19
CA LEU A 114 24.39 -0.42 -31.59
C LEU A 114 24.87 0.65 -32.58
N ASN A 115 24.98 1.88 -32.16
CA ASN A 115 25.51 2.98 -32.92
C ASN A 115 27.01 3.21 -32.63
#